data_4fde72fd3900485d23f9e0ad62c72a8b
#
_entry.id   4fde72fd3900485d23f9e0ad62c72a8b
#
_cell.length_a   1.000
_cell.length_b   1.000
_cell.length_c   1.000
_cell.angle_alpha   90.00
_cell.angle_beta   90.00
_cell.angle_gamma   90.00
#
_symmetry.space_group_name_H-M   'P 1'
#
loop_
_entity.id
_entity.type
_entity.pdbx_description
1 polymer ?
#
loop_
_entity_poly.entity_id
_entity_poly.type
_entity_poly.pdbx_seq_one_letter_code
_entity_poly.pdbx_strand_id
1 'polypeptide(L)'
;FPAPADLSGIQIQVANRPSSVQSNIQIGNTIELPIGHPDLEALRVMNEVLGAGSAGRLFRNLREDKAYTYGAYSSFGTSRYTTVIEASAEVRNAVTDSAVEQFLFEINRIRTEAVTDEELRSAKNNLAGGFGRSLERPETVASMAGNTLLYNLPADYYNGYLTRLESVTAQDVQRVAQKYWKSDKLLISVVGKAA
;
A
#
# COMPACT_ATOMS: atom_id res chain seq x y z
N PHE A 1 5.47 4.87 -23.39
CA PHE A 1 4.28 5.59 -22.90
C PHE A 1 4.75 6.79 -22.10
N PRO A 2 4.19 8.00 -22.30
CA PRO A 2 4.49 9.13 -21.43
C PRO A 2 4.03 8.83 -19.99
N ALA A 3 4.83 9.24 -19.01
CA ALA A 3 4.40 9.17 -17.62
C ALA A 3 3.14 10.02 -17.44
N PRO A 4 2.13 9.54 -16.68
CA PRO A 4 0.97 10.36 -16.39
C PRO A 4 1.39 11.60 -15.61
N ALA A 5 0.77 12.73 -15.90
CA ALA A 5 0.99 13.95 -15.13
C ALA A 5 0.53 13.76 -13.69
N ASP A 6 1.29 14.29 -12.74
CA ASP A 6 0.84 14.37 -11.35
C ASP A 6 -0.42 15.23 -11.24
N LEU A 7 -1.28 14.91 -10.28
CA LEU A 7 -2.41 15.77 -9.92
C LEU A 7 -1.91 17.13 -9.43
N SER A 8 -2.63 18.19 -9.73
CA SER A 8 -2.31 19.56 -9.28
C SER A 8 -2.64 19.81 -7.80
N GLY A 9 -3.25 18.82 -7.11
CA GLY A 9 -3.67 18.87 -5.72
C GLY A 9 -4.49 17.63 -5.38
N ILE A 10 -5.11 17.62 -4.21
CA ILE A 10 -6.06 16.58 -3.84
C ILE A 10 -7.33 16.73 -4.69
N GLN A 11 -7.73 15.65 -5.35
CA GLN A 11 -8.98 15.59 -6.12
C GLN A 11 -9.95 14.62 -5.44
N ILE A 12 -11.20 15.03 -5.32
CA ILE A 12 -12.27 14.21 -4.74
C ILE A 12 -13.31 13.94 -5.83
N GLN A 13 -13.57 12.67 -6.06
CA GLN A 13 -14.60 12.21 -7.00
C GLN A 13 -15.66 11.42 -6.22
N VAL A 14 -16.91 11.86 -6.31
CA VAL A 14 -18.03 11.21 -5.63
C VAL A 14 -19.03 10.72 -6.67
N ALA A 15 -19.28 9.40 -6.66
CA ALA A 15 -20.35 8.80 -7.44
C ALA A 15 -21.52 8.45 -6.51
N ASN A 16 -22.64 9.16 -6.70
CA ASN A 16 -23.84 8.92 -5.90
C ASN A 16 -24.55 7.63 -6.34
N ARG A 17 -24.67 6.69 -5.40
CA ARG A 17 -25.43 5.46 -5.55
C ARG A 17 -26.51 5.37 -4.45
N PRO A 18 -27.73 5.90 -4.68
CA PRO A 18 -28.74 6.07 -3.63
C PRO A 18 -29.17 4.80 -2.91
N SER A 19 -29.06 3.63 -3.57
CA SER A 19 -29.38 2.33 -3.00
C SER A 19 -28.25 1.68 -2.21
N SER A 20 -27.06 2.30 -2.16
CA SER A 20 -25.90 1.73 -1.47
C SER A 20 -26.08 1.83 0.05
N VAL A 21 -25.82 0.74 0.75
CA VAL A 21 -25.83 0.70 2.22
C VAL A 21 -24.47 1.05 2.82
N GLN A 22 -23.43 1.01 1.99
CA GLN A 22 -22.06 1.35 2.34
C GLN A 22 -21.45 2.28 1.30
N SER A 23 -20.45 3.03 1.70
CA SER A 23 -19.55 3.77 0.79
C SER A 23 -18.27 2.99 0.57
N ASN A 24 -17.90 2.81 -0.68
CA ASN A 24 -16.56 2.34 -1.06
C ASN A 24 -15.65 3.55 -1.21
N ILE A 25 -14.54 3.55 -0.48
CA ILE A 25 -13.53 4.61 -0.49
C ILE A 25 -12.24 4.03 -1.07
N GLN A 26 -11.65 4.74 -2.03
CA GLN A 26 -10.30 4.48 -2.54
C GLN A 26 -9.52 5.80 -2.54
N ILE A 27 -8.33 5.77 -1.96
CA ILE A 27 -7.43 6.93 -1.87
C ILE A 27 -6.08 6.50 -2.39
N GLY A 28 -5.51 7.23 -3.36
CA GLY A 28 -4.21 6.84 -3.89
C GLY A 28 -3.61 7.85 -4.85
N ASN A 29 -2.45 7.49 -5.34
CA ASN A 29 -1.75 8.21 -6.40
C ASN A 29 -0.94 7.26 -7.29
N THR A 30 -0.52 7.75 -8.43
CA THR A 30 0.36 7.03 -9.35
C THR A 30 1.81 7.04 -8.87
N ILE A 31 2.49 5.92 -9.07
CA ILE A 31 3.91 5.74 -8.77
C ILE A 31 4.63 5.03 -9.92
N GLU A 32 5.94 5.16 -9.99
CA GLU A 32 6.81 4.37 -10.85
C GLU A 32 7.63 3.43 -9.97
N LEU A 33 7.39 2.13 -10.12
CA LEU A 33 8.04 1.11 -9.30
C LEU A 33 8.19 -0.20 -10.07
N PRO A 34 9.23 -0.37 -10.88
CA PRO A 34 9.52 -1.64 -11.52
C PRO A 34 10.04 -2.68 -10.52
N ILE A 35 9.86 -3.96 -10.83
CA ILE A 35 10.54 -5.04 -10.10
C ILE A 35 12.05 -4.84 -10.25
N GLY A 36 12.78 -4.97 -9.15
CA GLY A 36 14.22 -4.67 -9.10
C GLY A 36 14.56 -3.24 -8.68
N HIS A 37 13.55 -2.38 -8.51
CA HIS A 37 13.79 -1.03 -7.98
C HIS A 37 14.36 -1.11 -6.54
N PRO A 38 15.39 -0.32 -6.18
CA PRO A 38 16.02 -0.38 -4.85
C PRO A 38 15.07 -0.05 -3.68
N ASP A 39 13.99 0.67 -3.93
CA ASP A 39 13.00 0.99 -2.90
C ASP A 39 11.93 -0.11 -2.70
N LEU A 40 11.94 -1.18 -3.50
CA LEU A 40 10.84 -2.14 -3.54
C LEU A 40 10.62 -2.84 -2.19
N GLU A 41 11.69 -3.34 -1.57
CA GLU A 41 11.58 -4.02 -0.28
C GLU A 41 11.19 -3.07 0.85
N ALA A 42 11.73 -1.84 0.87
CA ALA A 42 11.34 -0.82 1.83
C ALA A 42 9.85 -0.43 1.68
N LEU A 43 9.36 -0.33 0.44
CA LEU A 43 7.95 -0.03 0.18
C LEU A 43 7.04 -1.21 0.59
N ARG A 44 7.48 -2.45 0.43
CA ARG A 44 6.76 -3.64 0.93
C ARG A 44 6.62 -3.60 2.45
N VAL A 45 7.70 -3.31 3.16
CA VAL A 45 7.69 -3.17 4.64
C VAL A 45 6.79 -2.02 5.05
N MET A 46 6.89 -0.86 4.41
CA MET A 46 6.02 0.29 4.65
C MET A 46 4.54 -0.07 4.47
N ASN A 47 4.19 -0.74 3.37
CA ASN A 47 2.81 -1.15 3.10
C ASN A 47 2.30 -2.19 4.10
N GLU A 48 3.15 -3.13 4.54
CA GLU A 48 2.80 -4.11 5.59
C GLU A 48 2.44 -3.41 6.90
N VAL A 49 3.22 -2.39 7.30
CA VAL A 49 2.91 -1.58 8.50
C VAL A 49 1.66 -0.74 8.29
N LEU A 50 1.47 -0.14 7.10
CA LEU A 50 0.31 0.72 6.85
C LEU A 50 -0.99 -0.07 6.80
N GLY A 51 -1.07 -1.13 5.97
CA GLY A 51 -2.34 -1.78 5.77
C GLY A 51 -2.36 -3.01 4.85
N ALA A 52 -1.24 -3.73 4.65
CA ALA A 52 -1.28 -4.96 3.85
C ALA A 52 -2.05 -6.11 4.53
N GLY A 53 -2.29 -6.02 5.84
CA GLY A 53 -2.98 -7.05 6.60
C GLY A 53 -3.69 -6.54 7.84
N SER A 54 -4.27 -7.45 8.62
CA SER A 54 -5.03 -7.11 9.85
C SER A 54 -4.17 -6.54 10.99
N ALA A 55 -2.86 -6.65 10.91
CA ALA A 55 -1.94 -6.01 11.85
C ALA A 55 -1.57 -4.56 11.45
N GLY A 56 -1.99 -4.10 10.28
CA GLY A 56 -1.68 -2.77 9.75
C GLY A 56 -2.39 -1.64 10.52
N ARG A 57 -1.81 -0.45 10.48
CA ARG A 57 -2.34 0.75 11.15
C ARG A 57 -3.75 1.10 10.68
N LEU A 58 -4.03 1.00 9.37
CA LEU A 58 -5.37 1.26 8.82
C LEU A 58 -6.42 0.32 9.39
N PHE A 59 -6.10 -0.97 9.50
CA PHE A 59 -7.03 -1.95 10.04
C PHE A 59 -7.32 -1.69 11.52
N ARG A 60 -6.27 -1.46 12.33
CA ARG A 60 -6.42 -1.14 13.74
C ARG A 60 -7.26 0.12 13.95
N ASN A 61 -6.94 1.20 13.25
CA ASN A 61 -7.65 2.48 13.38
C ASN A 61 -9.12 2.36 12.94
N LEU A 62 -9.37 1.99 11.68
CA LEU A 62 -10.73 2.08 11.11
C LEU A 62 -11.65 0.94 11.56
N ARG A 63 -11.10 -0.25 11.83
CA ARG A 63 -11.89 -1.40 12.28
C ARG A 63 -11.95 -1.53 13.78
N GLU A 64 -10.77 -1.64 14.45
CA GLU A 64 -10.71 -1.99 15.87
C GLU A 64 -11.08 -0.80 16.77
N ASP A 65 -10.49 0.38 16.52
CA ASP A 65 -10.69 1.56 17.34
C ASP A 65 -12.00 2.30 17.01
N LYS A 66 -12.31 2.46 15.72
CA LYS A 66 -13.43 3.28 15.23
C LYS A 66 -14.67 2.49 14.86
N ALA A 67 -14.54 1.20 14.57
CA ALA A 67 -15.63 0.34 14.09
C ALA A 67 -16.39 0.92 12.87
N TYR A 68 -15.67 1.57 11.95
CA TYR A 68 -16.25 2.16 10.74
C TYR A 68 -16.46 1.15 9.63
N THR A 69 -15.63 0.10 9.61
CA THR A 69 -15.54 -0.92 8.56
C THR A 69 -15.25 -2.31 9.13
N TYR A 70 -15.40 -3.33 8.31
CA TYR A 70 -14.90 -4.69 8.57
C TYR A 70 -13.41 -4.84 8.23
N GLY A 71 -12.83 -3.92 7.44
CA GLY A 71 -11.42 -3.91 7.11
C GLY A 71 -11.05 -2.69 6.28
N ALA A 72 -9.86 -2.15 6.53
CA ALA A 72 -9.23 -1.09 5.77
C ALA A 72 -7.81 -1.52 5.43
N TYR A 73 -7.44 -1.41 4.17
CA TYR A 73 -6.20 -1.97 3.65
C TYR A 73 -5.48 -0.98 2.74
N SER A 74 -4.18 -1.23 2.55
CA SER A 74 -3.38 -0.57 1.52
C SER A 74 -2.67 -1.57 0.65
N SER A 75 -2.44 -1.19 -0.60
CA SER A 75 -1.72 -2.00 -1.59
C SER A 75 -0.96 -1.11 -2.55
N PHE A 76 -0.01 -1.71 -3.26
CA PHE A 76 0.64 -1.07 -4.40
C PHE A 76 0.97 -2.11 -5.47
N GLY A 77 1.00 -1.67 -6.71
CA GLY A 77 1.43 -2.48 -7.83
C GLY A 77 2.93 -2.32 -8.14
N THR A 78 3.45 -3.23 -8.94
CA THR A 78 4.75 -3.09 -9.59
C THR A 78 4.54 -3.11 -11.10
N SER A 79 5.18 -2.21 -11.81
CA SER A 79 5.05 -2.13 -13.27
C SER A 79 6.34 -1.58 -13.87
N ARG A 80 6.63 -1.96 -15.13
CA ARG A 80 7.74 -1.37 -15.89
C ARG A 80 7.55 0.14 -16.10
N TYR A 81 6.32 0.60 -16.07
CA TYR A 81 5.94 1.99 -16.31
C TYR A 81 5.32 2.60 -15.07
N THR A 82 4.04 2.91 -15.14
CA THR A 82 3.29 3.50 -14.04
C THR A 82 2.38 2.46 -13.39
N THR A 83 2.24 2.54 -12.10
CA THR A 83 1.30 1.78 -11.29
C THR A 83 0.67 2.69 -10.23
N VAL A 84 -0.07 2.13 -9.30
CA VAL A 84 -0.72 2.89 -8.22
C VAL A 84 -0.26 2.39 -6.87
N ILE A 85 -0.27 3.31 -5.89
CA ILE A 85 -0.34 3.02 -4.48
C ILE A 85 -1.68 3.51 -3.98
N GLU A 86 -2.40 2.67 -3.24
CA GLU A 86 -3.77 2.98 -2.81
C GLU A 86 -4.08 2.42 -1.43
N ALA A 87 -5.07 3.03 -0.79
CA ALA A 87 -5.70 2.55 0.43
C ALA A 87 -7.22 2.55 0.23
N SER A 88 -7.91 1.55 0.76
CA SER A 88 -9.34 1.37 0.53
C SER A 88 -10.07 0.75 1.71
N ALA A 89 -11.36 1.05 1.81
CA ALA A 89 -12.31 0.38 2.69
C ALA A 89 -13.75 0.53 2.19
N GLU A 90 -14.60 -0.39 2.62
CA GLU A 90 -16.05 -0.23 2.58
C GLU A 90 -16.53 0.17 3.97
N VAL A 91 -17.16 1.32 4.09
CA VAL A 91 -17.59 1.90 5.36
C VAL A 91 -19.09 2.15 5.37
N ARG A 92 -19.69 2.26 6.54
CA ARG A 92 -21.09 2.73 6.65
C ARG A 92 -21.21 4.15 6.09
N ASN A 93 -22.27 4.44 5.32
CA ASN A 93 -22.45 5.76 4.70
C ASN A 93 -22.34 6.93 5.70
N ALA A 94 -22.86 6.75 6.93
CA ALA A 94 -22.86 7.78 7.97
C ALA A 94 -21.47 8.17 8.50
N VAL A 95 -20.40 7.45 8.15
CA VAL A 95 -19.03 7.70 8.63
C VAL A 95 -18.04 7.85 7.47
N THR A 96 -18.53 8.12 6.26
CA THR A 96 -17.71 8.21 5.06
C THR A 96 -16.65 9.32 5.16
N ASP A 97 -17.03 10.50 5.59
CA ASP A 97 -16.17 11.65 5.81
C ASP A 97 -15.11 11.37 6.88
N SER A 98 -15.54 10.90 8.03
CA SER A 98 -14.65 10.53 9.14
C SER A 98 -13.67 9.42 8.75
N ALA A 99 -14.10 8.46 7.92
CA ALA A 99 -13.20 7.42 7.42
C ALA A 99 -12.13 7.98 6.47
N VAL A 100 -12.49 8.92 5.59
CA VAL A 100 -11.52 9.61 4.74
C VAL A 100 -10.49 10.37 5.59
N GLU A 101 -10.92 11.06 6.63
CA GLU A 101 -10.02 11.73 7.57
C GLU A 101 -9.04 10.76 8.23
N GLN A 102 -9.51 9.57 8.66
CA GLN A 102 -8.64 8.57 9.27
C GLN A 102 -7.65 7.95 8.27
N PHE A 103 -8.03 7.76 7.00
CA PHE A 103 -7.07 7.37 5.97
C PHE A 103 -5.97 8.42 5.79
N LEU A 104 -6.33 9.67 5.66
CA LEU A 104 -5.38 10.77 5.51
C LEU A 104 -4.48 10.92 6.75
N PHE A 105 -5.04 10.70 7.93
CA PHE A 105 -4.28 10.69 9.18
C PHE A 105 -3.20 9.60 9.18
N GLU A 106 -3.55 8.34 8.87
CA GLU A 106 -2.57 7.24 8.88
C GLU A 106 -1.55 7.34 7.74
N ILE A 107 -1.96 7.81 6.55
CA ILE A 107 -1.04 8.10 5.44
C ILE A 107 -0.04 9.21 5.85
N ASN A 108 -0.51 10.25 6.53
CA ASN A 108 0.40 11.30 7.00
C ASN A 108 1.30 10.80 8.14
N ARG A 109 0.74 10.02 9.05
CA ARG A 109 1.46 9.46 10.20
C ARG A 109 2.64 8.59 9.77
N ILE A 110 2.46 7.66 8.80
CA ILE A 110 3.57 6.82 8.34
C ILE A 110 4.66 7.62 7.60
N ARG A 111 4.34 8.81 7.09
CA ARG A 111 5.29 9.73 6.46
C ARG A 111 6.07 10.57 7.48
N THR A 112 5.49 10.87 8.64
CA THR A 112 6.03 11.82 9.62
C THR A 112 6.57 11.17 10.88
N GLU A 113 6.05 10.01 11.25
CA GLU A 113 6.45 9.25 12.43
C GLU A 113 7.24 8.00 12.04
N ALA A 114 8.35 7.75 12.70
CA ALA A 114 9.09 6.51 12.53
C ALA A 114 8.23 5.31 12.98
N VAL A 115 8.33 4.20 12.25
CA VAL A 115 7.75 2.93 12.68
C VAL A 115 8.47 2.42 13.91
N THR A 116 7.75 1.76 14.81
CA THR A 116 8.35 1.14 16.00
C THR A 116 9.16 -0.09 15.61
N ASP A 117 10.10 -0.50 16.48
CA ASP A 117 10.87 -1.72 16.29
C ASP A 117 9.98 -2.97 16.21
N GLU A 118 8.84 -2.96 16.92
CA GLU A 118 7.86 -4.03 16.88
C GLU A 118 7.14 -4.09 15.53
N GLU A 119 6.67 -2.96 15.02
CA GLU A 119 6.03 -2.86 13.70
C GLU A 119 7.00 -3.31 12.60
N LEU A 120 8.24 -2.82 12.64
CA LEU A 120 9.27 -3.17 11.66
C LEU A 120 9.58 -4.67 11.66
N ARG A 121 9.79 -5.26 12.84
CA ARG A 121 10.06 -6.68 13.01
C ARG A 121 8.89 -7.54 12.57
N SER A 122 7.65 -7.20 12.97
CA SER A 122 6.44 -7.91 12.59
C SER A 122 6.25 -7.89 11.07
N ALA A 123 6.40 -6.73 10.43
CA ALA A 123 6.28 -6.58 8.98
C ALA A 123 7.32 -7.45 8.23
N LYS A 124 8.57 -7.41 8.63
CA LYS A 124 9.63 -8.25 8.04
C LYS A 124 9.34 -9.73 8.19
N ASN A 125 8.92 -10.18 9.39
CA ASN A 125 8.58 -11.58 9.64
C ASN A 125 7.41 -12.05 8.79
N ASN A 126 6.36 -11.24 8.64
CA ASN A 126 5.20 -11.56 7.80
C ASN A 126 5.60 -11.70 6.33
N LEU A 127 6.39 -10.77 5.81
CA LEU A 127 6.88 -10.79 4.43
C LEU A 127 7.82 -11.97 4.18
N ALA A 128 8.75 -12.25 5.10
CA ALA A 128 9.67 -13.39 4.98
C ALA A 128 8.91 -14.72 5.00
N GLY A 129 7.96 -14.90 5.93
CA GLY A 129 7.11 -16.08 6.01
C GLY A 129 6.21 -16.23 4.77
N GLY A 130 5.65 -15.12 4.28
CA GLY A 130 4.88 -15.09 3.04
C GLY A 130 5.69 -15.52 1.81
N PHE A 131 6.92 -15.02 1.71
CA PHE A 131 7.83 -15.42 0.65
C PHE A 131 8.14 -16.93 0.71
N GLY A 132 8.51 -17.46 1.88
CA GLY A 132 8.78 -18.88 2.05
C GLY A 132 7.61 -19.75 1.59
N ARG A 133 6.39 -19.45 2.09
CA ARG A 133 5.18 -20.20 1.66
C ARG A 133 4.89 -20.07 0.16
N SER A 134 5.20 -18.91 -0.45
CA SER A 134 4.95 -18.69 -1.88
C SER A 134 5.80 -19.60 -2.78
N LEU A 135 6.99 -20.02 -2.31
CA LEU A 135 7.90 -20.90 -3.07
C LEU A 135 7.39 -22.35 -3.18
N GLU A 136 6.43 -22.76 -2.36
CA GLU A 136 5.77 -24.07 -2.48
C GLU A 136 4.90 -24.17 -3.74
N ARG A 137 4.60 -23.03 -4.39
CA ARG A 137 3.75 -22.97 -5.57
C ARG A 137 4.61 -22.88 -6.84
N PRO A 138 4.51 -23.88 -7.74
CA PRO A 138 5.28 -23.89 -9.00
C PRO A 138 5.07 -22.63 -9.86
N GLU A 139 3.84 -22.08 -9.86
CA GLU A 139 3.49 -20.89 -10.61
C GLU A 139 4.27 -19.65 -10.12
N THR A 140 4.54 -19.58 -8.82
CA THR A 140 5.35 -18.50 -8.24
C THR A 140 6.79 -18.59 -8.76
N VAL A 141 7.36 -19.78 -8.76
CA VAL A 141 8.73 -20.00 -9.28
C VAL A 141 8.81 -19.69 -10.76
N ALA A 142 7.84 -20.12 -11.55
CA ALA A 142 7.75 -19.78 -12.97
C ALA A 142 7.62 -18.27 -13.20
N SER A 143 6.81 -17.58 -12.39
CA SER A 143 6.66 -16.11 -12.44
C SER A 143 7.96 -15.40 -12.09
N MET A 144 8.72 -15.88 -11.10
CA MET A 144 10.04 -15.34 -10.75
C MET A 144 11.02 -15.48 -11.91
N ALA A 145 11.07 -16.63 -12.57
CA ALA A 145 11.89 -16.82 -13.77
C ALA A 145 11.47 -15.89 -14.90
N GLY A 146 10.17 -15.75 -15.16
CA GLY A 146 9.62 -14.82 -16.14
C GLY A 146 9.99 -13.36 -15.84
N ASN A 147 9.87 -12.95 -14.57
CA ASN A 147 10.24 -11.60 -14.13
C ASN A 147 11.75 -11.34 -14.30
N THR A 148 12.60 -12.33 -14.03
CA THR A 148 14.05 -12.22 -14.21
C THR A 148 14.36 -11.84 -15.67
N LEU A 149 13.71 -12.47 -16.63
CA LEU A 149 13.87 -12.15 -18.05
C LEU A 149 13.22 -10.81 -18.42
N LEU A 150 11.97 -10.60 -18.00
CA LEU A 150 11.18 -9.42 -18.37
C LEU A 150 11.79 -8.11 -17.86
N TYR A 151 12.31 -8.11 -16.64
CA TYR A 151 12.88 -6.94 -15.99
C TYR A 151 14.41 -6.90 -16.02
N ASN A 152 15.04 -7.86 -16.74
CA ASN A 152 16.50 -7.99 -16.82
C ASN A 152 17.18 -7.97 -15.44
N LEU A 153 16.64 -8.79 -14.51
CA LEU A 153 17.16 -8.89 -13.16
C LEU A 153 18.42 -9.78 -13.13
N PRO A 154 19.30 -9.59 -12.14
CA PRO A 154 20.38 -10.56 -11.88
C PRO A 154 19.82 -11.98 -11.67
N ALA A 155 20.54 -13.01 -12.10
CA ALA A 155 20.09 -14.39 -11.99
C ALA A 155 19.83 -14.84 -10.52
N ASP A 156 20.53 -14.24 -9.57
CA ASP A 156 20.42 -14.46 -8.13
C ASP A 156 19.49 -13.48 -7.41
N TYR A 157 18.74 -12.67 -8.14
CA TYR A 157 17.91 -11.61 -7.57
C TYR A 157 16.99 -12.11 -6.44
N TYR A 158 16.28 -13.21 -6.67
CA TYR A 158 15.35 -13.77 -5.68
C TYR A 158 16.06 -14.45 -4.52
N ASN A 159 17.28 -14.97 -4.71
CA ASN A 159 18.09 -15.56 -3.64
C ASN A 159 18.47 -14.49 -2.59
N GLY A 160 18.72 -13.26 -3.01
CA GLY A 160 19.05 -12.13 -2.14
C GLY A 160 17.84 -11.46 -1.48
N TYR A 161 16.60 -11.93 -1.73
CA TYR A 161 15.38 -11.25 -1.25
C TYR A 161 15.35 -11.07 0.27
N LEU A 162 15.57 -12.14 1.03
CA LEU A 162 15.53 -12.10 2.50
C LEU A 162 16.62 -11.17 3.08
N THR A 163 17.80 -11.16 2.48
CA THR A 163 18.89 -10.26 2.90
C THR A 163 18.52 -8.79 2.67
N ARG A 164 17.94 -8.47 1.50
CA ARG A 164 17.46 -7.10 1.21
C ARG A 164 16.32 -6.70 2.14
N LEU A 165 15.38 -7.61 2.40
CA LEU A 165 14.28 -7.36 3.33
C LEU A 165 14.78 -7.08 4.75
N GLU A 166 15.75 -7.87 5.23
CA GLU A 166 16.31 -7.71 6.57
C GLU A 166 17.07 -6.39 6.72
N SER A 167 17.72 -5.91 5.68
CA SER A 167 18.47 -4.64 5.69
C SER A 167 17.58 -3.39 5.76
N VAL A 168 16.26 -3.50 5.54
CA VAL A 168 15.35 -2.35 5.61
C VAL A 168 15.31 -1.77 7.02
N THR A 169 15.49 -0.47 7.15
CA THR A 169 15.45 0.28 8.41
C THR A 169 14.14 1.07 8.57
N ALA A 170 13.84 1.53 9.79
CA ALA A 170 12.71 2.43 10.03
C ALA A 170 12.82 3.74 9.23
N GLN A 171 14.05 4.22 9.02
CA GLN A 171 14.34 5.40 8.19
C GLN A 171 14.02 5.15 6.71
N ASP A 172 14.31 3.94 6.19
CA ASP A 172 13.93 3.57 4.83
C ASP A 172 12.42 3.54 4.66
N VAL A 173 11.69 2.99 5.63
CA VAL A 173 10.22 2.98 5.65
C VAL A 173 9.67 4.40 5.57
N GLN A 174 10.16 5.31 6.40
CA GLN A 174 9.73 6.71 6.39
C GLN A 174 10.09 7.41 5.06
N ARG A 175 11.30 7.21 4.56
CA ARG A 175 11.77 7.77 3.29
C ARG A 175 10.87 7.36 2.12
N VAL A 176 10.55 6.06 2.00
CA VAL A 176 9.67 5.59 0.92
C VAL A 176 8.23 6.03 1.12
N ALA A 177 7.73 6.12 2.35
CA ALA A 177 6.42 6.68 2.63
C ALA A 177 6.33 8.15 2.15
N GLN A 178 7.33 8.96 2.44
CA GLN A 178 7.41 10.35 1.96
C GLN A 178 7.49 10.45 0.44
N LYS A 179 8.25 9.55 -0.19
CA LYS A 179 8.48 9.55 -1.65
C LYS A 179 7.24 9.12 -2.44
N TYR A 180 6.56 8.05 -2.00
CA TYR A 180 5.54 7.39 -2.80
C TYR A 180 4.10 7.77 -2.42
N TRP A 181 3.80 8.10 -1.17
CA TRP A 181 2.54 8.70 -0.78
C TRP A 181 2.61 10.23 -0.96
N LYS A 182 2.08 10.72 -2.08
CA LYS A 182 2.04 12.15 -2.42
C LYS A 182 0.84 12.80 -1.73
N SER A 183 0.90 13.00 -0.41
CA SER A 183 -0.25 13.41 0.43
C SER A 183 -0.93 14.71 0.03
N ASP A 184 -0.29 15.53 -0.78
CA ASP A 184 -0.81 16.76 -1.37
C ASP A 184 -1.40 16.58 -2.78
N LYS A 185 -1.29 15.37 -3.37
CA LYS A 185 -1.67 15.05 -4.76
C LYS A 185 -2.40 13.72 -4.85
N LEU A 186 -3.39 13.50 -3.99
CA LEU A 186 -4.16 12.26 -3.93
C LEU A 186 -5.45 12.36 -4.76
N LEU A 187 -5.83 11.25 -5.36
CA LEU A 187 -7.20 11.03 -5.81
C LEU A 187 -7.95 10.30 -4.71
N ILE A 188 -9.06 10.88 -4.28
CA ILE A 188 -10.02 10.29 -3.35
C ILE A 188 -11.29 9.97 -4.13
N SER A 189 -11.58 8.69 -4.32
CA SER A 189 -12.78 8.21 -5.00
C SER A 189 -13.74 7.62 -3.98
N VAL A 190 -14.97 8.10 -3.99
CA VAL A 190 -16.03 7.63 -3.09
C VAL A 190 -17.25 7.21 -3.92
N VAL A 191 -17.69 5.98 -3.75
CA VAL A 191 -18.93 5.47 -4.33
C VAL A 191 -19.87 5.07 -3.21
N GLY A 192 -20.98 5.79 -3.04
CA GLY A 192 -21.90 5.54 -1.94
C GLY A 192 -23.16 6.37 -2.04
N LYS A 193 -23.99 6.34 -1.01
CA LYS A 193 -25.19 7.18 -0.94
C LYS A 193 -24.73 8.59 -0.49
N ALA A 194 -24.85 9.56 -1.38
CA ALA A 194 -24.71 10.97 -0.99
C ALA A 194 -25.82 11.36 -0.03
N ALA A 195 -25.47 12.20 0.95
CA ALA A 195 -26.43 12.75 1.91
C ALA A 195 -27.38 13.75 1.22
#